data_b5544f006f1c6e3d2cd730638ab9211d
#
_entry.id   b5544f006f1c6e3d2cd730638ab9211d
#
_cell.length_a   1.000
_cell.length_b   1.000
_cell.length_c   1.000
_cell.angle_alpha   90.00
_cell.angle_beta   90.00
_cell.angle_gamma   90.00
#
_symmetry.space_group_name_H-M   'P 1'
#
loop_
_entity.id
_entity.type
_entity.pdbx_description
1 polymer ?
#
loop_
_entity_poly.entity_id
_entity_poly.type
_entity_poly.pdbx_seq_one_letter_code
_entity_poly.pdbx_strand_id
1 'polypeptide(L)'
;MIAAIIVLLPAPDYLLLDNIAVSPTRQGLGLGRRLLAFAEDEALRRGCREIRLYTHQTMVENQRLYTSIGYEETGRGSEAGYDRVFMRKQLRH
;
A
#
# COMPACT_ATOMS: atom_id res chain seq x y z
N MET A 1 22.96 -2.99 0.77
CA MET A 1 22.03 -2.22 -0.11
C MET A 1 20.61 -2.61 0.21
N ILE A 2 19.74 -1.64 0.40
CA ILE A 2 18.31 -1.89 0.61
C ILE A 2 17.65 -2.06 -0.75
N ALA A 3 17.08 -3.24 -1.00
CA ALA A 3 16.39 -3.53 -2.25
C ALA A 3 14.97 -2.94 -2.26
N ALA A 4 14.33 -2.88 -1.09
CA ALA A 4 12.99 -2.37 -0.94
C ALA A 4 12.74 -1.96 0.52
N ILE A 5 11.79 -1.06 0.73
CA ILE A 5 11.39 -0.61 2.06
C ILE A 5 9.87 -0.44 2.11
N ILE A 6 9.28 -0.78 3.25
CA ILE A 6 7.87 -0.55 3.52
C ILE A 6 7.73 0.07 4.90
N VAL A 7 6.85 1.07 5.03
CA VAL A 7 6.56 1.73 6.30
C VAL A 7 5.10 1.51 6.64
N LEU A 8 4.85 0.94 7.80
CA LEU A 8 3.50 0.60 8.28
C LEU A 8 3.20 1.38 9.54
N LEU A 9 2.05 2.03 9.59
CA LEU A 9 1.58 2.80 10.73
C LEU A 9 0.32 2.16 11.30
N PRO A 10 0.37 1.64 12.53
CA PRO A 10 -0.81 1.01 13.12
C PRO A 10 -1.87 2.03 13.52
N ALA A 11 -3.13 1.66 13.32
CA ALA A 11 -4.29 2.40 13.78
C ALA A 11 -5.24 1.39 14.46
N PRO A 12 -6.29 1.86 15.20
CA PRO A 12 -7.12 0.93 15.96
C PRO A 12 -7.77 -0.19 15.13
N ASP A 13 -8.26 0.13 13.93
CA ASP A 13 -9.02 -0.83 13.12
C ASP A 13 -8.35 -1.22 11.81
N TYR A 14 -7.27 -0.56 11.45
CA TYR A 14 -6.61 -0.81 10.18
C TYR A 14 -5.11 -0.57 10.30
N LEU A 15 -4.39 -1.07 9.32
CA LEU A 15 -2.97 -0.79 9.17
C LEU A 15 -2.80 0.17 7.99
N LEU A 16 -2.10 1.28 8.21
CA LEU A 16 -1.82 2.23 7.15
C LEU A 16 -0.44 1.93 6.55
N LEU A 17 -0.42 1.66 5.26
CA LEU A 17 0.82 1.54 4.51
C LEU A 17 1.22 2.95 4.08
N ASP A 18 2.14 3.55 4.81
CA ASP A 18 2.53 4.93 4.60
C ASP A 18 3.48 5.09 3.42
N ASN A 19 4.35 4.13 3.23
CA ASN A 19 5.31 4.21 2.14
C ASN A 19 5.75 2.82 1.70
N ILE A 20 5.94 2.68 0.39
CA ILE A 20 6.56 1.50 -0.20
C ILE A 20 7.50 1.98 -1.31
N ALA A 21 8.72 1.53 -1.29
CA ALA A 21 9.73 1.90 -2.27
C ALA A 21 10.58 0.68 -2.62
N VAL A 22 10.81 0.50 -3.91
CA VAL A 22 11.64 -0.58 -4.42
C VAL A 22 12.79 0.04 -5.19
N SER A 23 14.00 -0.43 -4.93
CA SER A 23 15.18 0.03 -5.66
C SER A 23 14.96 -0.12 -7.16
N PRO A 24 15.32 0.89 -7.98
CA PRO A 24 15.14 0.79 -9.44
C PRO A 24 15.76 -0.45 -10.07
N THR A 25 16.88 -0.93 -9.51
CA THR A 25 17.55 -2.14 -10.01
C THR A 25 16.81 -3.42 -9.64
N ARG A 26 15.84 -3.35 -8.75
CA ARG A 26 15.06 -4.50 -8.27
C ARG A 26 13.60 -4.47 -8.70
N GLN A 27 13.20 -3.44 -9.43
CA GLN A 27 11.85 -3.37 -9.97
C GLN A 27 11.66 -4.49 -11.01
N GLY A 28 10.45 -5.02 -11.07
CA GLY A 28 10.15 -6.12 -11.96
C GLY A 28 10.42 -7.51 -11.40
N LEU A 29 10.97 -7.60 -10.17
CA LEU A 29 11.23 -8.87 -9.50
C LEU A 29 10.12 -9.30 -8.56
N GLY A 30 8.98 -8.62 -8.59
CA GLY A 30 7.85 -8.93 -7.72
C GLY A 30 8.02 -8.49 -6.28
N LEU A 31 9.00 -7.63 -5.97
CA LEU A 31 9.25 -7.18 -4.60
C LEU A 31 8.09 -6.35 -4.05
N GLY A 32 7.47 -5.52 -4.88
CA GLY A 32 6.31 -4.75 -4.46
C GLY A 32 5.16 -5.64 -3.99
N ARG A 33 4.88 -6.71 -4.73
CA ARG A 33 3.85 -7.68 -4.35
C ARG A 33 4.20 -8.42 -3.08
N ARG A 34 5.47 -8.78 -2.89
CA ARG A 34 5.95 -9.44 -1.67
C ARG A 34 5.81 -8.55 -0.45
N LEU A 35 6.14 -7.25 -0.59
CA LEU A 35 5.99 -6.29 0.49
C LEU A 35 4.53 -6.07 0.85
N LEU A 36 3.65 -6.02 -0.15
CA LEU A 36 2.22 -5.90 0.09
C LEU A 36 1.65 -7.14 0.77
N ALA A 37 2.12 -8.33 0.39
CA ALA A 37 1.73 -9.57 1.06
C ALA A 37 2.20 -9.57 2.52
N PHE A 38 3.42 -9.11 2.78
CA PHE A 38 3.93 -8.96 4.13
C PHE A 38 3.05 -8.00 4.96
N ALA A 39 2.65 -6.89 4.36
CA ALA A 39 1.79 -5.92 5.03
C ALA A 39 0.42 -6.53 5.39
N GLU A 40 -0.16 -7.34 4.51
CA GLU A 40 -1.41 -8.03 4.78
C GLU A 40 -1.27 -9.03 5.93
N ASP A 41 -0.19 -9.81 5.91
CA ASP A 41 0.08 -10.77 6.99
C ASP A 41 0.23 -10.06 8.33
N GLU A 42 0.92 -8.93 8.34
CA GLU A 42 1.11 -8.12 9.53
C GLU A 42 -0.22 -7.56 10.03
N ALA A 43 -1.06 -7.07 9.13
CA ALA A 43 -2.39 -6.56 9.48
C ALA A 43 -3.26 -7.65 10.09
N LEU A 44 -3.27 -8.84 9.47
CA LEU A 44 -4.03 -9.99 10.00
C LEU A 44 -3.52 -10.40 11.36
N ARG A 45 -2.22 -10.44 11.55
CA ARG A 45 -1.62 -10.81 12.83
C ARG A 45 -2.00 -9.83 13.93
N ARG A 46 -2.18 -8.55 13.60
CA ARG A 46 -2.61 -7.52 14.54
C ARG A 46 -4.12 -7.46 14.75
N GLY A 47 -4.88 -8.30 14.05
CA GLY A 47 -6.33 -8.31 14.13
C GLY A 47 -7.00 -7.18 13.38
N CYS A 48 -6.30 -6.53 12.47
CA CYS A 48 -6.87 -5.47 11.64
C CYS A 48 -7.84 -6.04 10.61
N ARG A 49 -8.91 -5.31 10.34
CA ARG A 49 -9.92 -5.71 9.34
C ARG A 49 -9.60 -5.23 7.95
N GLU A 50 -8.77 -4.21 7.84
CA GLU A 50 -8.41 -3.65 6.55
C GLU A 50 -7.01 -3.06 6.58
N ILE A 51 -6.47 -2.89 5.40
CA ILE A 51 -5.23 -2.16 5.17
C ILE A 51 -5.54 -1.00 4.24
N ARG A 52 -5.00 0.16 4.53
CA ARG A 52 -5.21 1.39 3.78
C ARG A 52 -3.89 1.91 3.26
N LEU A 53 -3.94 2.58 2.13
CA LEU A 53 -2.79 3.26 1.57
C LEU A 53 -3.23 4.49 0.79
N TYR A 54 -2.29 5.32 0.45
CA TYR A 54 -2.48 6.38 -0.51
C TYR A 54 -1.30 6.40 -1.48
N THR A 55 -1.55 6.92 -2.68
CA THR A 55 -0.52 7.07 -3.69
C THR A 55 -0.78 8.39 -4.44
N HIS A 56 0.22 8.87 -5.16
CA HIS A 56 0.07 10.08 -5.95
C HIS A 56 -0.78 9.79 -7.19
N GLN A 57 -1.59 10.77 -7.59
CA GLN A 57 -2.47 10.64 -8.74
C GLN A 57 -1.73 10.27 -10.03
N THR A 58 -0.47 10.71 -10.18
CA THR A 58 0.32 10.41 -11.37
C THR A 58 0.93 9.01 -11.37
N MET A 59 0.89 8.29 -10.24
CA MET A 59 1.48 6.97 -10.13
C MET A 59 0.50 5.88 -10.56
N VAL A 60 0.15 5.91 -11.85
CA VAL A 60 -0.86 5.03 -12.42
C VAL A 60 -0.47 3.55 -12.34
N GLU A 61 0.82 3.23 -12.50
CA GLU A 61 1.29 1.85 -12.41
C GLU A 61 1.11 1.29 -11.01
N ASN A 62 1.37 2.10 -9.99
CA ASN A 62 1.14 1.70 -8.60
C ASN A 62 -0.36 1.47 -8.35
N GLN A 63 -1.21 2.33 -8.85
CA GLN A 63 -2.66 2.17 -8.73
C GLN A 63 -3.13 0.87 -9.38
N ARG A 64 -2.60 0.54 -10.56
CA ARG A 64 -2.91 -0.72 -11.24
C ARG A 64 -2.45 -1.92 -10.44
N LEU A 65 -1.25 -1.85 -9.86
CA LEU A 65 -0.74 -2.92 -9.02
C LEU A 65 -1.67 -3.14 -7.82
N TYR A 66 -2.01 -2.07 -7.11
CA TYR A 66 -2.88 -2.19 -5.94
C TYR A 66 -4.26 -2.75 -6.31
N THR A 67 -4.84 -2.25 -7.39
CA THR A 67 -6.13 -2.76 -7.87
C THR A 67 -6.05 -4.25 -8.22
N SER A 68 -4.95 -4.66 -8.85
CA SER A 68 -4.77 -6.06 -9.27
C SER A 68 -4.70 -7.04 -8.10
N ILE A 69 -4.34 -6.57 -6.92
CA ILE A 69 -4.24 -7.42 -5.73
C ILE A 69 -5.38 -7.20 -4.73
N GLY A 70 -6.43 -6.47 -5.16
CA GLY A 70 -7.66 -6.37 -4.40
C GLY A 70 -7.91 -5.06 -3.69
N TYR A 71 -7.06 -4.06 -3.85
CA TYR A 71 -7.33 -2.73 -3.30
C TYR A 71 -8.38 -2.02 -4.15
N GLU A 72 -9.22 -1.23 -3.48
CA GLU A 72 -10.23 -0.41 -4.15
C GLU A 72 -10.03 1.05 -3.77
N GLU A 73 -10.28 1.93 -4.72
CA GLU A 73 -10.19 3.37 -4.48
C GLU A 73 -11.36 3.82 -3.60
N THR A 74 -11.06 4.55 -2.53
CA THR A 74 -12.07 5.07 -1.62
C THR A 74 -12.30 6.56 -1.81
N GLY A 75 -11.36 7.27 -2.41
CA GLY A 75 -11.50 8.70 -2.65
C GLY A 75 -10.23 9.32 -3.16
N ARG A 76 -10.32 10.60 -3.45
CA ARG A 76 -9.19 11.41 -3.89
C ARG A 76 -9.20 12.72 -3.13
N GLY A 77 -8.02 13.29 -2.91
CA GLY A 77 -7.89 14.55 -2.24
C GLY A 77 -6.61 15.27 -2.60
N SER A 78 -6.61 16.59 -2.38
CA SER A 78 -5.42 17.40 -2.57
C SER A 78 -4.98 17.92 -1.20
N GLU A 79 -3.71 17.77 -0.90
CA GLU A 79 -3.13 18.22 0.36
C GLU A 79 -1.74 18.74 0.10
N ALA A 80 -1.47 19.98 0.53
CA ALA A 80 -0.16 20.62 0.38
C ALA A 80 0.36 20.57 -1.07
N GLY A 81 -0.53 20.71 -2.06
CA GLY A 81 -0.16 20.68 -3.47
C GLY A 81 0.00 19.29 -4.08
N TYR A 82 -0.26 18.23 -3.30
CA TYR A 82 -0.19 16.85 -3.78
C TYR A 82 -1.60 16.29 -3.96
N ASP A 83 -1.86 15.73 -5.14
CA ASP A 83 -3.11 15.03 -5.43
C ASP A 83 -2.92 13.57 -5.07
N ARG A 84 -3.73 13.08 -4.13
CA ARG A 84 -3.65 11.73 -3.60
C ARG A 84 -4.84 10.88 -3.96
N VAL A 85 -4.59 9.61 -4.22
CA VAL A 85 -5.60 8.59 -4.39
C VAL A 85 -5.56 7.70 -3.16
N PHE A 86 -6.69 7.59 -2.47
CA PHE A 86 -6.81 6.76 -1.27
C PHE A 86 -7.40 5.42 -1.65
N MET A 87 -6.80 4.34 -1.14
CA MET A 87 -7.22 2.97 -1.45
C MET A 87 -7.25 2.13 -0.18
N ARG A 88 -8.09 1.11 -0.20
CA ARG A 88 -8.14 0.15 0.91
C ARG A 88 -8.36 -1.26 0.39
N LYS A 89 -7.94 -2.23 1.18
CA LYS A 89 -8.24 -3.63 0.95
C LYS A 89 -8.81 -4.22 2.23
N GLN A 90 -9.97 -4.85 2.13
CA GLN A 90 -10.57 -5.56 3.26
C GLN A 90 -9.89 -6.93 3.40
N LEU A 91 -9.57 -7.28 4.64
CA LEU A 91 -8.91 -8.52 4.96
C LEU A 91 -9.90 -9.49 5.59
N ARG A 92 -9.73 -10.76 5.29
CA ARG A 92 -10.54 -11.82 5.86
C ARG A 92 -9.72 -12.62 6.87
N HIS A 93 -10.30 -12.82 8.02
CA HIS A 93 -9.70 -13.65 9.06
C HIS A 93 -10.22 -15.09 8.98
#